data_8029fa2b39cc56cca862557b36be19d8
#
_entry.id   8029fa2b39cc56cca862557b36be19d8
#
_cell.length_a   1.000
_cell.length_b   1.000
_cell.length_c   1.000
_cell.angle_alpha   90.00
_cell.angle_beta   90.00
_cell.angle_gamma   90.00
#
_symmetry.space_group_name_H-M   'P 1'
#
loop_
_entity.id
_entity.type
_entity.pdbx_description
1 polymer ?
#
loop_
_entity_poly.entity_id
_entity_poly.type
_entity_poly.pdbx_seq_one_letter_code
_entity_poly.pdbx_strand_id
1 'polypeptide(L)'
;MTSLSPADAERLRLAFQRCRDMEGTLNEQLHAYADASREVFPAYGEAVDRLVVRLNGNGGGETAPHPGDAMPPFMLPDETGRLVALSALLEQGPVAVMFFRGHWCPYCRLNMRAVAQAEARIRAMGAQVVAIMPETQEFTEQLKDDADARFPILTDLDNGYALSLNLAIWLGTEIQQLLSYQDMAKFHGNDGWMLPIPAVFVVGRDGIVRARFVDPDFRKRMEIDDLLAALESASRER
;
A
#
# COMPACT_ATOMS: atom_id res chain seq x y z
N MET A 1 25.82 -7.17 13.11
CA MET A 1 24.57 -7.06 12.35
C MET A 1 24.92 -6.35 11.05
N THR A 2 24.71 -6.96 9.92
CA THR A 2 25.16 -6.46 8.62
C THR A 2 24.16 -5.41 8.14
N SER A 3 24.54 -4.13 8.24
CA SER A 3 23.82 -3.06 7.56
C SER A 3 23.96 -3.23 6.04
N LEU A 4 22.96 -2.78 5.27
CA LEU A 4 23.01 -2.81 3.82
C LEU A 4 24.24 -2.04 3.31
N SER A 5 25.12 -2.69 2.52
CA SER A 5 26.27 -2.00 1.94
C SER A 5 25.83 -1.06 0.79
N PRO A 6 26.62 -0.03 0.45
CA PRO A 6 26.33 0.82 -0.72
C PRO A 6 26.25 0.02 -2.03
N ALA A 7 27.05 -1.04 -2.18
CA ALA A 7 27.00 -1.92 -3.34
C ALA A 7 25.68 -2.72 -3.39
N ASP A 8 25.20 -3.22 -2.26
CA ASP A 8 23.95 -3.94 -2.19
C ASP A 8 22.75 -3.01 -2.38
N ALA A 9 22.80 -1.79 -1.88
CA ALA A 9 21.79 -0.77 -2.15
C ALA A 9 21.66 -0.49 -3.66
N GLU A 10 22.79 -0.38 -4.36
CA GLU A 10 22.80 -0.21 -5.82
C GLU A 10 22.26 -1.44 -6.55
N ARG A 11 22.59 -2.66 -6.09
CA ARG A 11 22.04 -3.90 -6.66
C ARG A 11 20.51 -3.96 -6.50
N LEU A 12 19.97 -3.57 -5.32
CA LEU A 12 18.53 -3.48 -5.08
C LEU A 12 17.86 -2.42 -5.96
N ARG A 13 18.51 -1.26 -6.15
CA ARG A 13 18.01 -0.22 -7.05
C ARG A 13 17.91 -0.70 -8.49
N LEU A 14 18.94 -1.37 -8.99
CA LEU A 14 18.94 -1.96 -10.34
C LEU A 14 17.93 -3.10 -10.48
N ALA A 15 17.77 -3.94 -9.45
CA ALA A 15 16.74 -4.98 -9.41
C ALA A 15 15.34 -4.37 -9.49
N PHE A 16 15.07 -3.32 -8.71
CA PHE A 16 13.80 -2.59 -8.76
C PHE A 16 13.52 -2.05 -10.17
N GLN A 17 14.50 -1.41 -10.82
CA GLN A 17 14.32 -0.90 -12.18
C GLN A 17 13.97 -2.01 -13.18
N ARG A 18 14.68 -3.15 -13.12
CA ARG A 18 14.38 -4.30 -14.00
C ARG A 18 12.95 -4.82 -13.76
N CYS A 19 12.54 -5.00 -12.50
CA CYS A 19 11.20 -5.50 -12.18
C CYS A 19 10.10 -4.50 -12.58
N ARG A 20 10.35 -3.19 -12.42
CA ARG A 20 9.44 -2.13 -12.84
C ARG A 20 9.19 -2.12 -14.34
N ASP A 21 10.24 -2.39 -15.12
CA ASP A 21 10.24 -2.25 -16.57
C ASP A 21 10.00 -3.61 -17.29
N MET A 22 9.87 -4.71 -16.53
CA MET A 22 9.54 -6.02 -17.09
C MET A 22 8.07 -6.09 -17.52
N GLU A 23 7.81 -6.79 -18.63
CA GLU A 23 6.47 -7.17 -19.01
C GLU A 23 5.93 -8.26 -18.07
N GLY A 24 4.65 -8.20 -17.74
CA GLY A 24 3.98 -9.16 -16.86
C GLY A 24 2.95 -8.53 -15.94
N THR A 25 2.33 -9.36 -15.10
CA THR A 25 1.36 -8.92 -14.10
C THR A 25 2.06 -8.23 -12.92
N LEU A 26 1.28 -7.52 -12.11
CA LEU A 26 1.81 -6.88 -10.90
C LEU A 26 2.48 -7.90 -9.97
N ASN A 27 1.83 -9.05 -9.71
CA ASN A 27 2.41 -10.05 -8.81
C ASN A 27 3.66 -10.73 -9.39
N GLU A 28 3.79 -10.88 -10.69
CA GLU A 28 5.04 -11.33 -11.33
C GLU A 28 6.18 -10.33 -11.06
N GLN A 29 5.94 -9.03 -11.20
CA GLN A 29 6.91 -7.98 -10.88
C GLN A 29 7.30 -8.00 -9.39
N LEU A 30 6.31 -8.14 -8.48
CA LEU A 30 6.52 -8.20 -7.04
C LEU A 30 7.33 -9.44 -6.63
N HIS A 31 7.03 -10.61 -7.19
CA HIS A 31 7.75 -11.84 -6.93
C HIS A 31 9.20 -11.75 -7.44
N ALA A 32 9.40 -11.27 -8.66
CA ALA A 32 10.76 -11.07 -9.20
C ALA A 32 11.59 -10.13 -8.32
N TYR A 33 10.98 -9.06 -7.80
CA TYR A 33 11.68 -8.18 -6.87
C TYR A 33 11.93 -8.85 -5.50
N ALA A 34 11.01 -9.65 -4.99
CA ALA A 34 11.18 -10.38 -3.73
C ALA A 34 12.36 -11.35 -3.81
N ASP A 35 12.49 -12.09 -4.92
CA ASP A 35 13.59 -13.02 -5.15
C ASP A 35 14.93 -12.27 -5.25
N ALA A 36 15.00 -11.22 -6.06
CA ALA A 36 16.21 -10.39 -6.18
C ALA A 36 16.61 -9.73 -4.84
N SER A 37 15.63 -9.27 -4.07
CA SER A 37 15.86 -8.69 -2.73
C SER A 37 16.40 -9.73 -1.76
N ARG A 38 15.89 -10.96 -1.80
CA ARG A 38 16.36 -12.07 -0.98
C ARG A 38 17.81 -12.48 -1.32
N GLU A 39 18.16 -12.49 -2.60
CA GLU A 39 19.55 -12.78 -3.02
C GLU A 39 20.54 -11.72 -2.54
N VAL A 40 20.14 -10.45 -2.53
CA VAL A 40 20.99 -9.33 -2.12
C VAL A 40 21.05 -9.18 -0.60
N PHE A 41 19.91 -9.36 0.06
CA PHE A 41 19.76 -9.15 1.51
C PHE A 41 19.01 -10.33 2.19
N PRO A 42 19.62 -11.52 2.29
CA PRO A 42 18.97 -12.72 2.81
C PRO A 42 18.39 -12.53 4.22
N ALA A 43 19.15 -11.88 5.12
CA ALA A 43 18.74 -11.65 6.50
C ALA A 43 17.40 -10.87 6.58
N TYR A 44 17.22 -9.88 5.71
CA TYR A 44 15.93 -9.14 5.63
C TYR A 44 14.81 -10.03 5.11
N GLY A 45 15.06 -10.83 4.06
CA GLY A 45 14.07 -11.78 3.55
C GLY A 45 13.58 -12.76 4.59
N GLU A 46 14.51 -13.35 5.39
CA GLU A 46 14.18 -14.26 6.48
C GLU A 46 13.42 -13.57 7.63
N ALA A 47 13.80 -12.33 7.99
CA ALA A 47 13.08 -11.55 9.00
C ALA A 47 11.65 -11.23 8.57
N VAL A 48 11.46 -10.93 7.28
CA VAL A 48 10.11 -10.73 6.70
C VAL A 48 9.29 -12.00 6.77
N ASP A 49 9.86 -13.18 6.47
CA ASP A 49 9.14 -14.45 6.57
C ASP A 49 8.69 -14.73 8.01
N ARG A 50 9.56 -14.47 8.99
CA ARG A 50 9.21 -14.59 10.43
C ARG A 50 8.10 -13.60 10.83
N LEU A 51 8.15 -12.36 10.31
CA LEU A 51 7.07 -11.38 10.53
C LEU A 51 5.75 -11.89 9.98
N VAL A 52 5.73 -12.38 8.73
CA VAL A 52 4.52 -12.90 8.07
C VAL A 52 3.94 -14.09 8.83
N VAL A 53 4.78 -15.03 9.28
CA VAL A 53 4.34 -16.17 10.13
C VAL A 53 3.71 -15.68 11.43
N ARG A 54 4.34 -14.70 12.11
CA ARG A 54 3.79 -14.10 13.33
C ARG A 54 2.46 -13.42 13.11
N LEU A 55 2.32 -12.63 12.03
CA LEU A 55 1.09 -11.91 11.72
C LEU A 55 -0.04 -12.86 11.37
N ASN A 56 0.22 -13.88 10.54
CA ASN A 56 -0.78 -14.92 10.22
C ASN A 56 -1.22 -15.69 11.46
N GLY A 57 -0.27 -16.05 12.34
CA GLY A 57 -0.57 -16.75 13.59
C GLY A 57 -1.40 -15.93 14.59
N ASN A 58 -1.42 -14.59 14.44
CA ASN A 58 -2.17 -13.67 15.29
C ASN A 58 -3.40 -13.05 14.57
N GLY A 59 -3.82 -13.57 13.42
CA GLY A 59 -4.98 -13.06 12.67
C GLY A 59 -4.78 -11.66 12.12
N GLY A 60 -3.56 -11.31 11.71
CA GLY A 60 -3.25 -9.97 11.17
C GLY A 60 -4.13 -9.62 9.98
N GLY A 61 -4.93 -8.55 10.11
CA GLY A 61 -5.85 -8.08 9.08
C GLY A 61 -7.16 -8.88 8.95
N GLU A 62 -7.37 -9.95 9.73
CA GLU A 62 -8.60 -10.75 9.66
C GLU A 62 -9.85 -9.95 10.05
N THR A 63 -9.74 -9.08 11.03
CA THR A 63 -10.84 -8.26 11.55
C THR A 63 -11.03 -6.92 10.81
N ALA A 64 -10.25 -6.66 9.76
CA ALA A 64 -10.50 -5.53 8.87
C ALA A 64 -11.84 -5.71 8.12
N PRO A 65 -12.50 -4.63 7.68
CA PRO A 65 -13.83 -4.71 7.06
C PRO A 65 -13.94 -5.78 5.97
N HIS A 66 -15.02 -6.55 5.98
CA HIS A 66 -15.33 -7.58 5.00
C HIS A 66 -16.38 -7.10 3.97
N PRO A 67 -16.51 -7.76 2.82
CA PRO A 67 -17.62 -7.52 1.92
C PRO A 67 -18.95 -7.62 2.66
N GLY A 68 -19.80 -6.59 2.52
CA GLY A 68 -21.04 -6.42 3.26
C GLY A 68 -20.96 -5.51 4.49
N ASP A 69 -19.76 -5.25 5.01
CA ASP A 69 -19.56 -4.30 6.11
C ASP A 69 -19.55 -2.85 5.60
N ALA A 70 -19.98 -1.93 6.46
CA ALA A 70 -19.78 -0.51 6.18
C ALA A 70 -18.30 -0.15 6.34
N MET A 71 -17.77 0.58 5.35
CA MET A 71 -16.40 1.14 5.47
C MET A 71 -16.42 2.28 6.47
N PRO A 72 -15.63 2.22 7.58
CA PRO A 72 -15.53 3.33 8.52
C PRO A 72 -15.16 4.64 7.81
N PRO A 73 -15.79 5.77 8.17
CA PRO A 73 -15.51 7.04 7.52
C PRO A 73 -14.10 7.55 7.86
N PHE A 74 -13.52 8.30 6.94
CA PHE A 74 -12.30 9.06 7.18
C PHE A 74 -12.43 10.50 6.66
N MET A 75 -11.60 11.37 7.21
CA MET A 75 -11.28 12.69 6.70
C MET A 75 -9.79 12.93 6.92
N LEU A 76 -8.99 12.81 5.87
CA LEU A 76 -7.52 12.85 5.91
C LEU A 76 -6.99 13.90 4.94
N PRO A 77 -5.84 14.54 5.22
CA PRO A 77 -5.23 15.48 4.30
C PRO A 77 -4.60 14.75 3.10
N ASP A 78 -4.79 15.30 1.90
CA ASP A 78 -4.06 14.88 0.71
C ASP A 78 -2.63 15.47 0.69
N GLU A 79 -1.87 15.17 -0.36
CA GLU A 79 -0.51 15.64 -0.57
C GLU A 79 -0.38 17.17 -0.63
N THR A 80 -1.49 17.90 -0.85
CA THR A 80 -1.54 19.37 -0.82
C THR A 80 -2.02 19.94 0.52
N GLY A 81 -2.36 19.08 1.48
CA GLY A 81 -2.93 19.46 2.78
C GLY A 81 -4.44 19.67 2.76
N ARG A 82 -5.12 19.46 1.64
CA ARG A 82 -6.58 19.57 1.56
C ARG A 82 -7.23 18.33 2.17
N LEU A 83 -8.23 18.52 3.03
CA LEU A 83 -8.99 17.43 3.63
C LEU A 83 -9.87 16.73 2.59
N VAL A 84 -9.74 15.41 2.51
CA VAL A 84 -10.53 14.52 1.66
C VAL A 84 -11.32 13.58 2.56
N ALA A 85 -12.65 13.60 2.41
CA ALA A 85 -13.55 12.71 3.13
C ALA A 85 -14.01 11.55 2.25
N LEU A 86 -14.16 10.36 2.82
CA LEU A 86 -14.70 9.20 2.12
C LEU A 86 -16.09 9.51 1.51
N SER A 87 -16.97 10.19 2.27
CA SER A 87 -18.31 10.56 1.79
C SER A 87 -18.27 11.38 0.51
N ALA A 88 -17.37 12.36 0.41
CA ALA A 88 -17.22 13.20 -0.77
C ALA A 88 -16.73 12.42 -2.00
N LEU A 89 -15.91 11.39 -1.79
CA LEU A 89 -15.49 10.50 -2.87
C LEU A 89 -16.67 9.61 -3.33
N LEU A 90 -17.44 9.06 -2.39
CA LEU A 90 -18.59 8.17 -2.69
C LEU A 90 -19.72 8.88 -3.43
N GLU A 91 -19.89 10.21 -3.28
CA GLU A 91 -20.84 11.02 -4.08
C GLU A 91 -20.52 10.94 -5.58
N GLN A 92 -19.26 10.80 -5.94
CA GLN A 92 -18.81 10.76 -7.33
C GLN A 92 -18.82 9.35 -7.93
N GLY A 93 -18.68 8.30 -7.12
CA GLY A 93 -18.67 6.92 -7.59
C GLY A 93 -18.12 5.92 -6.57
N PRO A 94 -18.07 4.62 -6.90
CA PRO A 94 -17.35 3.65 -6.10
C PRO A 94 -15.87 4.01 -5.97
N VAL A 95 -15.26 3.64 -4.85
CA VAL A 95 -13.88 4.01 -4.50
C VAL A 95 -13.06 2.79 -4.13
N ALA A 96 -11.88 2.64 -4.73
CA ALA A 96 -10.85 1.76 -4.22
C ALA A 96 -10.03 2.50 -3.14
N VAL A 97 -10.20 2.13 -1.89
CA VAL A 97 -9.42 2.64 -0.75
C VAL A 97 -8.22 1.71 -0.56
N MET A 98 -7.00 2.24 -0.77
CA MET A 98 -5.78 1.44 -0.81
C MET A 98 -4.78 1.89 0.25
N PHE A 99 -4.27 0.95 1.05
CA PHE A 99 -3.27 1.22 2.08
C PHE A 99 -1.87 0.85 1.61
N PHE A 100 -0.92 1.76 1.81
CA PHE A 100 0.48 1.62 1.45
C PHE A 100 1.39 1.86 2.66
N ARG A 101 2.57 1.25 2.64
CA ARG A 101 3.57 1.38 3.72
C ARG A 101 4.38 2.67 3.62
N GLY A 102 4.55 3.20 2.39
CA GLY A 102 5.28 4.43 2.14
C GLY A 102 6.06 4.41 0.82
N HIS A 103 6.60 5.59 0.45
CA HIS A 103 7.38 5.83 -0.78
C HIS A 103 8.70 5.04 -0.81
N TRP A 104 9.29 4.79 0.36
CA TRP A 104 10.54 4.03 0.51
C TRP A 104 10.38 2.53 0.19
N CYS A 105 9.13 2.01 0.16
CA CYS A 105 8.84 0.59 -0.02
C CYS A 105 8.75 0.24 -1.52
N PRO A 106 9.66 -0.60 -2.05
CA PRO A 106 9.66 -0.95 -3.48
C PRO A 106 8.36 -1.61 -3.95
N TYR A 107 7.77 -2.48 -3.14
CA TYR A 107 6.49 -3.13 -3.44
C TYR A 107 5.35 -2.11 -3.54
N CYS A 108 5.36 -1.08 -2.70
CA CYS A 108 4.39 0.01 -2.78
C CYS A 108 4.56 0.83 -4.05
N ARG A 109 5.79 1.12 -4.45
CA ARG A 109 6.10 1.87 -5.67
C ARG A 109 5.68 1.11 -6.94
N LEU A 110 5.92 -0.21 -7.01
CA LEU A 110 5.44 -1.05 -8.12
C LEU A 110 3.91 -1.04 -8.19
N ASN A 111 3.24 -1.28 -7.06
CA ASN A 111 1.77 -1.28 -7.01
C ASN A 111 1.18 0.09 -7.36
N MET A 112 1.71 1.19 -6.80
CA MET A 112 1.23 2.54 -7.08
C MET A 112 1.32 2.86 -8.58
N ARG A 113 2.44 2.51 -9.23
CA ARG A 113 2.63 2.68 -10.67
C ARG A 113 1.61 1.87 -11.48
N ALA A 114 1.39 0.59 -11.13
CA ALA A 114 0.43 -0.26 -11.83
C ALA A 114 -1.00 0.30 -11.72
N VAL A 115 -1.39 0.79 -10.55
CA VAL A 115 -2.69 1.44 -10.33
C VAL A 115 -2.78 2.75 -11.12
N ALA A 116 -1.74 3.59 -11.13
CA ALA A 116 -1.70 4.82 -11.90
C ALA A 116 -1.86 4.57 -13.42
N GLN A 117 -1.23 3.52 -13.94
CA GLN A 117 -1.41 3.10 -15.34
C GLN A 117 -2.85 2.64 -15.64
N ALA A 118 -3.57 2.10 -14.66
CA ALA A 118 -4.97 1.68 -14.81
C ALA A 118 -5.98 2.82 -14.56
N GLU A 119 -5.54 3.98 -14.06
CA GLU A 119 -6.43 5.05 -13.58
C GLU A 119 -7.42 5.53 -14.64
N ALA A 120 -7.00 5.65 -15.90
CA ALA A 120 -7.90 6.06 -16.98
C ALA A 120 -9.06 5.06 -17.19
N ARG A 121 -8.78 3.74 -17.05
CA ARG A 121 -9.80 2.68 -17.11
C ARG A 121 -10.76 2.78 -15.93
N ILE A 122 -10.23 3.01 -14.72
CA ILE A 122 -11.01 3.17 -13.49
C ILE A 122 -11.96 4.36 -13.61
N ARG A 123 -11.45 5.51 -14.04
CA ARG A 123 -12.28 6.71 -14.26
C ARG A 123 -13.35 6.50 -15.33
N ALA A 124 -13.05 5.77 -16.40
CA ALA A 124 -14.02 5.45 -17.45
C ALA A 124 -15.21 4.61 -16.94
N MET A 125 -15.03 3.86 -15.84
CA MET A 125 -16.10 3.11 -15.15
C MET A 125 -16.91 4.00 -14.19
N GLY A 126 -16.57 5.29 -14.03
CA GLY A 126 -17.14 6.18 -13.02
C GLY A 126 -16.68 5.87 -11.61
N ALA A 127 -15.57 5.15 -11.45
CA ALA A 127 -14.96 4.81 -10.18
C ALA A 127 -13.72 5.67 -9.89
N GLN A 128 -13.23 5.60 -8.66
CA GLN A 128 -12.07 6.36 -8.19
C GLN A 128 -11.11 5.50 -7.39
N VAL A 129 -9.91 6.02 -7.20
CA VAL A 129 -8.90 5.47 -6.29
C VAL A 129 -8.53 6.55 -5.27
N VAL A 130 -8.26 6.13 -4.04
CA VAL A 130 -7.57 6.91 -3.02
C VAL A 130 -6.52 6.03 -2.36
N ALA A 131 -5.30 6.54 -2.24
CA ALA A 131 -4.24 5.88 -1.50
C ALA A 131 -4.11 6.50 -0.10
N ILE A 132 -3.77 5.70 0.90
CA ILE A 132 -3.57 6.12 2.29
C ILE A 132 -2.24 5.55 2.78
N MET A 133 -1.39 6.37 3.38
CA MET A 133 -0.13 5.92 3.96
C MET A 133 0.32 6.81 5.13
N PRO A 134 1.17 6.28 6.05
CA PRO A 134 1.55 6.99 7.28
C PRO A 134 2.73 7.94 7.07
N GLU A 135 2.84 8.56 5.91
CA GLU A 135 3.95 9.48 5.60
C GLU A 135 3.50 10.93 5.59
N THR A 136 4.45 11.83 5.83
CA THR A 136 4.23 13.26 5.70
C THR A 136 3.98 13.64 4.25
N GLN A 137 3.41 14.82 4.02
CA GLN A 137 3.00 15.29 2.69
C GLN A 137 4.16 15.33 1.68
N GLU A 138 5.38 15.66 2.13
CA GLU A 138 6.58 15.66 1.28
C GLU A 138 6.77 14.31 0.55
N PHE A 139 6.55 13.18 1.26
CA PHE A 139 6.78 11.85 0.72
C PHE A 139 5.56 11.27 0.00
N THR A 140 4.35 11.70 0.36
CA THR A 140 3.14 11.36 -0.40
C THR A 140 3.17 12.03 -1.78
N GLU A 141 3.60 13.31 -1.85
CA GLU A 141 3.80 14.03 -3.11
C GLU A 141 4.89 13.36 -3.97
N GLN A 142 6.03 13.02 -3.36
CA GLN A 142 7.12 12.32 -4.06
C GLN A 142 6.65 10.99 -4.67
N LEU A 143 5.89 10.16 -3.93
CA LEU A 143 5.38 8.90 -4.46
C LEU A 143 4.39 9.12 -5.60
N LYS A 144 3.56 10.15 -5.49
CA LYS A 144 2.58 10.53 -6.52
C LYS A 144 3.27 10.88 -7.82
N ASP A 145 4.31 11.72 -7.76
CA ASP A 145 5.09 12.15 -8.90
C ASP A 145 5.86 10.99 -9.54
N ASP A 146 6.53 10.17 -8.71
CA ASP A 146 7.29 8.98 -9.16
C ASP A 146 6.41 7.96 -9.91
N ALA A 147 5.14 7.88 -9.58
CA ALA A 147 4.17 6.96 -10.19
C ALA A 147 3.34 7.58 -11.33
N ASP A 148 3.42 8.89 -11.56
CA ASP A 148 2.50 9.68 -12.43
C ASP A 148 1.03 9.44 -12.03
N ALA A 149 0.74 9.35 -10.72
CA ALA A 149 -0.60 9.13 -10.20
C ALA A 149 -1.39 10.45 -10.14
N ARG A 150 -2.67 10.43 -10.57
CA ARG A 150 -3.53 11.63 -10.57
C ARG A 150 -4.64 11.57 -9.53
N PHE A 151 -4.73 10.46 -8.80
CA PHE A 151 -5.63 10.30 -7.66
C PHE A 151 -4.97 10.82 -6.37
N PRO A 152 -5.77 11.17 -5.34
CA PRO A 152 -5.23 11.68 -4.08
C PRO A 152 -4.47 10.60 -3.29
N ILE A 153 -3.36 11.01 -2.65
CA ILE A 153 -2.62 10.20 -1.68
C ILE A 153 -2.75 10.88 -0.33
N LEU A 154 -3.42 10.21 0.61
CA LEU A 154 -3.75 10.77 1.91
C LEU A 154 -2.71 10.37 2.96
N THR A 155 -2.42 11.32 3.85
CA THR A 155 -1.55 11.12 5.01
C THR A 155 -2.38 10.65 6.21
N ASP A 156 -2.09 9.45 6.71
CA ASP A 156 -2.60 8.88 7.97
C ASP A 156 -1.46 8.85 9.00
N LEU A 157 -1.05 10.04 9.48
CA LEU A 157 0.01 10.14 10.49
C LEU A 157 -0.33 9.27 11.69
N ASP A 158 0.71 8.60 12.24
CA ASP A 158 0.59 7.65 13.35
C ASP A 158 -0.32 6.44 13.08
N ASN A 159 -0.72 6.20 11.82
CA ASN A 159 -1.61 5.11 11.42
C ASN A 159 -2.97 5.11 12.14
N GLY A 160 -3.51 6.26 12.49
CA GLY A 160 -4.74 6.35 13.29
C GLY A 160 -5.94 5.69 12.60
N TYR A 161 -6.12 5.95 11.31
CA TYR A 161 -7.17 5.31 10.53
C TYR A 161 -6.88 3.84 10.27
N ALA A 162 -5.65 3.49 9.88
CA ALA A 162 -5.25 2.08 9.70
C ALA A 162 -5.43 1.26 10.99
N LEU A 163 -5.15 1.85 12.18
CA LEU A 163 -5.38 1.22 13.48
C LEU A 163 -6.88 0.96 13.72
N SER A 164 -7.75 1.91 13.38
CA SER A 164 -9.20 1.74 13.53
C SER A 164 -9.77 0.61 12.67
N LEU A 165 -9.07 0.23 11.60
CA LEU A 165 -9.40 -0.89 10.70
C LEU A 165 -8.66 -2.20 11.04
N ASN A 166 -7.92 -2.25 12.16
CA ASN A 166 -7.06 -3.39 12.54
C ASN A 166 -5.99 -3.74 11.48
N LEU A 167 -5.52 -2.75 10.74
CA LEU A 167 -4.45 -2.90 9.74
C LEU A 167 -3.08 -2.49 10.26
N ALA A 168 -2.99 -1.67 11.31
CA ALA A 168 -1.70 -1.18 11.81
C ALA A 168 -0.95 -2.29 12.55
N ILE A 169 0.30 -2.53 12.16
CA ILE A 169 1.19 -3.53 12.74
C ILE A 169 2.53 -2.93 13.14
N TRP A 170 3.11 -3.44 14.21
CA TRP A 170 4.48 -3.16 14.56
C TRP A 170 5.44 -4.14 13.86
N LEU A 171 6.45 -3.62 13.16
CA LEU A 171 7.38 -4.44 12.40
C LEU A 171 8.28 -5.32 13.27
N GLY A 172 8.55 -4.90 14.49
CA GLY A 172 9.45 -5.61 15.42
C GLY A 172 10.89 -5.11 15.32
N THR A 173 11.62 -5.33 16.43
CA THR A 173 13.00 -4.83 16.59
C THR A 173 13.95 -5.39 15.54
N GLU A 174 13.76 -6.63 15.10
CA GLU A 174 14.61 -7.26 14.10
C GLU A 174 14.57 -6.52 12.75
N ILE A 175 13.36 -6.24 12.23
CA ILE A 175 13.21 -5.50 10.98
C ILE A 175 13.65 -4.05 11.14
N GLN A 176 13.33 -3.43 12.28
CA GLN A 176 13.79 -2.08 12.59
C GLN A 176 15.32 -1.97 12.51
N GLN A 177 16.05 -2.93 13.05
CA GLN A 177 17.51 -2.95 13.01
C GLN A 177 18.04 -3.15 11.58
N LEU A 178 17.42 -4.04 10.79
CA LEU A 178 17.81 -4.30 9.41
C LEU A 178 17.52 -3.12 8.48
N LEU A 179 16.48 -2.35 8.77
CA LEU A 179 16.09 -1.15 8.01
C LEU A 179 16.60 0.15 8.65
N SER A 180 17.54 0.10 9.61
CA SER A 180 18.04 1.28 10.31
C SER A 180 18.74 2.33 9.42
N TYR A 181 19.03 1.98 8.17
CA TYR A 181 19.52 2.91 7.14
C TYR A 181 18.41 3.76 6.52
N GLN A 182 17.14 3.42 6.76
CA GLN A 182 15.99 4.23 6.35
C GLN A 182 15.68 5.26 7.43
N ASP A 183 15.47 6.48 7.04
CA ASP A 183 15.08 7.56 7.96
C ASP A 183 13.55 7.55 8.20
N MET A 184 13.07 6.49 8.87
CA MET A 184 11.65 6.30 9.12
C MET A 184 11.05 7.44 9.96
N ALA A 185 11.85 8.01 10.87
CA ALA A 185 11.41 9.16 11.67
C ALA A 185 11.14 10.39 10.80
N LYS A 186 11.96 10.62 9.77
CA LYS A 186 11.72 11.70 8.80
C LYS A 186 10.49 11.41 7.95
N PHE A 187 10.33 10.18 7.46
CA PHE A 187 9.25 9.82 6.56
C PHE A 187 7.87 9.89 7.23
N HIS A 188 7.78 9.36 8.45
CA HIS A 188 6.52 9.21 9.17
C HIS A 188 6.27 10.28 10.23
N GLY A 189 7.25 11.17 10.49
CA GLY A 189 7.16 12.13 11.57
C GLY A 189 7.29 11.53 12.98
N ASN A 190 7.54 10.20 13.08
CA ASN A 190 7.73 9.45 14.32
C ASN A 190 8.63 8.24 14.10
N ASP A 191 9.14 7.65 15.18
CA ASP A 191 10.02 6.48 15.17
C ASP A 191 9.33 5.18 15.65
N GLY A 192 7.99 5.15 15.61
CA GLY A 192 7.18 4.04 16.15
C GLY A 192 7.26 2.73 15.38
N TRP A 193 7.73 2.74 14.14
CA TRP A 193 7.82 1.57 13.27
C TRP A 193 6.49 0.81 13.13
N MET A 194 5.39 1.55 13.24
CA MET A 194 4.04 1.08 12.94
C MET A 194 3.74 1.34 11.47
N LEU A 195 3.25 0.31 10.78
CA LEU A 195 2.89 0.39 9.36
C LEU A 195 1.55 -0.29 9.12
N PRO A 196 0.78 0.13 8.11
CA PRO A 196 -0.39 -0.62 7.73
C PRO A 196 -0.01 -1.92 7.01
N ILE A 197 -0.77 -2.99 7.24
CA ILE A 197 -0.86 -4.11 6.30
C ILE A 197 -1.37 -3.50 4.99
N PRO A 198 -0.68 -3.68 3.86
CA PRO A 198 -1.20 -3.22 2.59
C PRO A 198 -2.53 -3.89 2.27
N ALA A 199 -3.53 -3.07 1.97
CA ALA A 199 -4.88 -3.52 1.78
C ALA A 199 -5.57 -2.76 0.65
N VAL A 200 -6.59 -3.37 0.06
CA VAL A 200 -7.50 -2.75 -0.88
C VAL A 200 -8.94 -3.04 -0.43
N PHE A 201 -9.75 -2.00 -0.38
CA PHE A 201 -11.21 -2.12 -0.18
C PHE A 201 -11.90 -1.42 -1.33
N VAL A 202 -12.71 -2.14 -2.09
CA VAL A 202 -13.62 -1.55 -3.07
C VAL A 202 -14.93 -1.23 -2.36
N VAL A 203 -15.25 0.06 -2.28
CA VAL A 203 -16.40 0.57 -1.52
C VAL A 203 -17.44 1.09 -2.51
N GLY A 204 -18.68 0.59 -2.42
CA GLY A 204 -19.82 1.05 -3.19
C GLY A 204 -20.26 2.46 -2.77
N ARG A 205 -21.07 3.13 -3.59
CA ARG A 205 -21.61 4.49 -3.30
C ARG A 205 -22.37 4.59 -1.98
N ASP A 206 -22.94 3.48 -1.52
CA ASP A 206 -23.66 3.35 -0.24
C ASP A 206 -22.71 3.18 0.97
N GLY A 207 -21.39 3.21 0.75
CA GLY A 207 -20.40 3.04 1.80
C GLY A 207 -20.12 1.60 2.21
N ILE A 208 -20.70 0.62 1.50
CA ILE A 208 -20.52 -0.81 1.80
C ILE A 208 -19.33 -1.38 1.03
N VAL A 209 -18.49 -2.15 1.69
CA VAL A 209 -17.37 -2.87 1.06
C VAL A 209 -17.92 -3.95 0.13
N ARG A 210 -17.50 -3.94 -1.13
CA ARG A 210 -17.88 -4.91 -2.16
C ARG A 210 -16.82 -5.97 -2.40
N ALA A 211 -15.57 -5.58 -2.30
CA ALA A 211 -14.43 -6.48 -2.41
C ALA A 211 -13.30 -6.02 -1.49
N ARG A 212 -12.47 -6.96 -1.06
CA ARG A 212 -11.27 -6.65 -0.27
C ARG A 212 -10.11 -7.52 -0.69
N PHE A 213 -8.90 -6.99 -0.51
CA PHE A 213 -7.66 -7.74 -0.48
C PHE A 213 -6.86 -7.28 0.76
N VAL A 214 -6.62 -8.17 1.69
CA VAL A 214 -5.81 -7.91 2.89
C VAL A 214 -4.94 -9.15 3.10
N ASP A 215 -3.63 -8.99 2.99
CA ASP A 215 -2.68 -10.09 3.22
C ASP A 215 -1.51 -9.54 4.07
N PRO A 216 -1.20 -10.15 5.23
CA PRO A 216 -0.06 -9.79 6.06
C PRO A 216 1.28 -9.83 5.33
N ASP A 217 1.39 -10.63 4.28
CA ASP A 217 2.57 -10.62 3.41
C ASP A 217 2.52 -9.41 2.46
N PHE A 218 3.18 -8.35 2.88
CA PHE A 218 3.22 -7.09 2.13
C PHE A 218 3.88 -7.20 0.74
N ARG A 219 4.42 -8.35 0.36
CA ARG A 219 4.95 -8.62 -0.98
C ARG A 219 3.84 -8.97 -1.98
N LYS A 220 2.66 -9.33 -1.49
CA LYS A 220 1.47 -9.66 -2.30
C LYS A 220 0.55 -8.45 -2.45
N ARG A 221 -0.13 -8.37 -3.58
CA ARG A 221 -1.13 -7.33 -3.88
C ARG A 221 -2.30 -7.91 -4.65
N MET A 222 -3.43 -7.21 -4.60
CA MET A 222 -4.53 -7.44 -5.52
C MET A 222 -4.06 -7.17 -6.95
N GLU A 223 -4.31 -8.10 -7.88
CA GLU A 223 -4.02 -7.87 -9.28
C GLU A 223 -4.85 -6.72 -9.87
N ILE A 224 -4.29 -6.04 -10.86
CA ILE A 224 -4.97 -4.89 -11.46
C ILE A 224 -6.27 -5.30 -12.15
N ASP A 225 -6.30 -6.45 -12.80
CA ASP A 225 -7.52 -6.92 -13.47
C ASP A 225 -8.59 -7.31 -12.45
N ASP A 226 -8.24 -7.88 -11.28
CA ASP A 226 -9.16 -8.15 -10.19
C ASP A 226 -9.73 -6.85 -9.59
N LEU A 227 -8.87 -5.85 -9.40
CA LEU A 227 -9.29 -4.51 -8.94
C LEU A 227 -10.30 -3.88 -9.91
N LEU A 228 -10.02 -3.94 -11.22
CA LEU A 228 -10.89 -3.38 -12.25
C LEU A 228 -12.21 -4.13 -12.31
N ALA A 229 -12.21 -5.46 -12.24
CA ALA A 229 -13.43 -6.27 -12.21
C ALA A 229 -14.29 -5.95 -10.97
N ALA A 230 -13.68 -5.79 -9.80
CA ALA A 230 -14.38 -5.43 -8.57
C ALA A 230 -15.00 -4.01 -8.65
N LEU A 231 -14.27 -3.03 -9.20
CA LEU A 231 -14.78 -1.66 -9.40
C LEU A 231 -15.90 -1.62 -10.44
N GLU A 232 -15.78 -2.38 -11.53
CA GLU A 232 -16.82 -2.48 -12.55
C GLU A 232 -18.11 -3.06 -11.94
N SER A 233 -17.99 -4.13 -11.13
CA SER A 233 -19.14 -4.70 -10.41
C SER A 233 -19.79 -3.67 -9.48
N ALA A 234 -19.00 -2.99 -8.64
CA ALA A 234 -19.48 -1.97 -7.72
C ALA A 234 -20.13 -0.77 -8.43
N SER A 235 -19.70 -0.45 -9.66
CA SER A 235 -20.28 0.64 -10.46
C SER A 235 -21.65 0.31 -11.06
N ARG A 236 -21.99 -0.98 -11.20
CA ARG A 236 -23.29 -1.45 -11.71
C ARG A 236 -24.36 -1.56 -10.60
N GLU A 237 -23.94 -1.67 -9.36
CA GLU A 237 -24.84 -1.69 -8.20
C GLU A 237 -25.26 -0.25 -7.87
N ARG A 238 -26.58 0.03 -8.02
CA ARG A 238 -27.18 1.36 -7.74
C ARG A 238 -27.81 1.41 -6.38
#